data_f3c50ba01cbfbfd9ca9cdc5558aff13f
#
_entry.id   f3c50ba01cbfbfd9ca9cdc5558aff13f
#
_cell.length_a   1.000
_cell.length_b   1.000
_cell.length_c   1.000
_cell.angle_alpha   90.00
_cell.angle_beta   90.00
_cell.angle_gamma   90.00
#
_symmetry.space_group_name_H-M   'P 1'
#
loop_
_entity.id
_entity.type
_entity.pdbx_description
1 polymer ?
#
loop_
_entity_poly.entity_id
_entity_poly.type
_entity_poly.pdbx_seq_one_letter_code
_entity_poly.pdbx_strand_id
1 'polypeptide(L)'
;MLLTFDIGNTNIVIGIFENNKLIKKWRLPSNTKKSADDYAVDIIELCLTERIDCLKISGAIIGSVVPTLTGLICESIKKFTSETFTGKILVIGQDNVDLNIDLKVKNKNEVGHDRIINSIAGFKKFGGNLIIIDFGTATTFDVVGKSGEYLGGVIAPGINL
;
A
#
# COMPACT_ATOMS: atom_id res chain seq x y z
N MET A 1 11.26 0.55 12.54
CA MET A 1 10.96 0.18 11.14
C MET A 1 9.50 0.50 10.80
N LEU A 2 9.19 0.79 9.54
CA LEU A 2 7.83 1.04 9.04
C LEU A 2 7.37 -0.16 8.20
N LEU A 3 6.18 -0.68 8.52
CA LEU A 3 5.52 -1.72 7.75
C LEU A 3 4.54 -1.08 6.76
N THR A 4 4.57 -1.51 5.51
CA THR A 4 3.69 -0.98 4.48
C THR A 4 2.89 -2.09 3.81
N PHE A 5 1.62 -1.83 3.51
CA PHE A 5 0.75 -2.76 2.80
C PHE A 5 0.12 -2.07 1.59
N ASP A 6 0.19 -2.76 0.47
CA ASP A 6 -0.61 -2.49 -0.72
C ASP A 6 -1.55 -3.68 -0.92
N ILE A 7 -2.85 -3.48 -0.66
CA ILE A 7 -3.86 -4.53 -0.64
C ILE A 7 -4.74 -4.41 -1.88
N GLY A 8 -4.40 -5.21 -2.88
CA GLY A 8 -5.19 -5.38 -4.09
C GLY A 8 -6.17 -6.55 -4.01
N ASN A 9 -7.02 -6.70 -5.02
CA ASN A 9 -8.00 -7.79 -5.09
C ASN A 9 -7.34 -9.19 -5.22
N THR A 10 -6.15 -9.27 -5.82
CA THR A 10 -5.47 -10.54 -6.08
C THR A 10 -4.31 -10.77 -5.12
N ASN A 11 -3.57 -9.73 -4.77
CA ASN A 11 -2.36 -9.82 -3.96
C ASN A 11 -2.29 -8.72 -2.91
N ILE A 12 -1.65 -9.05 -1.79
CA ILE A 12 -1.17 -8.12 -0.78
C ILE A 12 0.34 -8.01 -0.94
N VAL A 13 0.84 -6.82 -1.20
CA VAL A 13 2.28 -6.54 -1.20
C VAL A 13 2.64 -5.92 0.13
N ILE A 14 3.64 -6.52 0.81
CA ILE A 14 4.13 -6.08 2.11
C ILE A 14 5.54 -5.55 1.94
N GLY A 15 5.82 -4.38 2.49
CA GLY A 15 7.17 -3.80 2.51
C GLY A 15 7.61 -3.43 3.91
N ILE A 16 8.87 -3.65 4.23
CA ILE A 16 9.51 -3.14 5.45
C ILE A 16 10.53 -2.09 5.07
N PHE A 17 10.40 -0.92 5.66
CA PHE A 17 11.31 0.20 5.48
C PHE A 17 12.05 0.53 6.77
N GLU A 18 13.31 0.86 6.64
CA GLU A 18 14.13 1.43 7.70
C GLU A 18 14.91 2.62 7.13
N ASN A 19 14.82 3.77 7.79
CA ASN A 19 15.47 5.01 7.34
C ASN A 19 15.17 5.35 5.86
N ASN A 20 13.91 5.25 5.45
CA ASN A 20 13.42 5.46 4.07
C ASN A 20 13.97 4.48 3.02
N LYS A 21 14.65 3.43 3.44
CA LYS A 21 15.17 2.39 2.56
C LYS A 21 14.29 1.15 2.67
N LEU A 22 13.86 0.61 1.53
CA LEU A 22 13.15 -0.68 1.48
C LEU A 22 14.14 -1.80 1.84
N ILE A 23 13.90 -2.46 2.96
CA ILE A 23 14.71 -3.58 3.45
C ILE A 23 14.26 -4.88 2.82
N LYS A 24 12.93 -5.11 2.80
CA LYS A 24 12.36 -6.33 2.24
C LYS A 24 10.98 -6.08 1.66
N LYS A 25 10.61 -6.89 0.68
CA LYS A 25 9.30 -6.90 0.06
C LYS A 25 8.81 -8.33 -0.11
N TRP A 26 7.56 -8.59 0.25
CA TRP A 26 6.87 -9.87 0.05
C TRP A 26 5.56 -9.67 -0.68
N ARG A 27 5.04 -10.77 -1.20
CA ARG A 27 3.72 -10.82 -1.84
C ARG A 27 2.97 -12.04 -1.32
N LEU A 28 1.77 -11.81 -0.80
CA LEU A 28 0.83 -12.84 -0.39
C LEU A 28 -0.43 -12.78 -1.27
N PRO A 29 -1.13 -13.88 -1.51
CA PRO A 29 -2.44 -13.83 -2.14
C PRO A 29 -3.46 -13.13 -1.24
N SER A 30 -4.34 -12.32 -1.82
CA SER A 30 -5.49 -11.75 -1.14
C SER A 30 -6.51 -12.85 -0.85
N ASN A 31 -6.72 -13.17 0.42
CA ASN A 31 -7.63 -14.23 0.84
C ASN A 31 -8.55 -13.76 1.97
N THR A 32 -9.79 -13.44 1.64
CA THR A 32 -10.80 -12.97 2.60
C THR A 32 -11.32 -14.07 3.53
N LYS A 33 -10.92 -15.34 3.33
CA LYS A 33 -11.27 -16.47 4.20
C LYS A 33 -10.27 -16.66 5.35
N LYS A 34 -9.09 -16.05 5.27
CA LYS A 34 -8.12 -16.03 6.36
C LYS A 34 -8.62 -15.16 7.49
N SER A 35 -8.28 -15.55 8.72
CA SER A 35 -8.47 -14.73 9.92
C SER A 35 -7.34 -13.72 10.11
N ALA A 36 -7.50 -12.80 11.04
CA ALA A 36 -6.43 -11.90 11.44
C ALA A 36 -5.25 -12.65 12.09
N ASP A 37 -5.52 -13.77 12.78
CA ASP A 37 -4.48 -14.63 13.34
C ASP A 37 -3.65 -15.30 12.25
N ASP A 38 -4.29 -15.81 11.18
CA ASP A 38 -3.57 -16.41 10.06
C ASP A 38 -2.63 -15.40 9.40
N TYR A 39 -3.09 -14.16 9.18
CA TYR A 39 -2.25 -13.11 8.63
C TYR A 39 -1.12 -12.69 9.59
N ALA A 40 -1.38 -12.66 10.90
CA ALA A 40 -0.34 -12.39 11.88
C ALA A 40 0.76 -13.45 11.83
N VAL A 41 0.38 -14.73 11.77
CA VAL A 41 1.34 -15.86 11.63
C VAL A 41 2.14 -15.72 10.34
N ASP A 42 1.47 -15.50 9.18
CA ASP A 42 2.18 -15.30 7.90
C ASP A 42 3.25 -14.20 8.00
N ILE A 43 2.89 -13.04 8.58
CA ILE A 43 3.81 -11.90 8.67
C ILE A 43 4.98 -12.20 9.62
N ILE A 44 4.70 -12.84 10.77
CA ILE A 44 5.75 -13.26 11.71
C ILE A 44 6.71 -14.23 11.04
N GLU A 45 6.21 -15.25 10.33
CA GLU A 45 7.03 -16.24 9.63
C GLU A 45 7.92 -15.60 8.57
N LEU A 46 7.36 -14.63 7.78
CA LEU A 46 8.13 -13.87 6.82
C LEU A 46 9.27 -13.07 7.48
N CYS A 47 8.97 -12.41 8.62
CA CYS A 47 9.98 -11.68 9.37
C CYS A 47 11.07 -12.62 9.93
N LEU A 48 10.69 -13.74 10.52
CA LEU A 48 11.64 -14.71 11.08
C LEU A 48 12.55 -15.30 10.00
N THR A 49 11.99 -15.67 8.85
CA THR A 49 12.75 -16.22 7.71
C THR A 49 13.85 -15.25 7.26
N GLU A 50 13.57 -13.95 7.28
CA GLU A 50 14.51 -12.91 6.87
C GLU A 50 15.31 -12.31 8.04
N ARG A 51 15.17 -12.87 9.24
CA ARG A 51 15.83 -12.40 10.48
C ARG A 51 15.49 -10.94 10.82
N ILE A 52 14.25 -10.55 10.52
CA ILE A 52 13.72 -9.22 10.84
C ILE A 52 13.02 -9.31 12.20
N ASP A 53 13.41 -8.42 13.10
CA ASP A 53 12.79 -8.32 14.43
C ASP A 53 11.50 -7.51 14.35
N CYS A 54 10.35 -8.18 14.43
CA CYS A 54 9.03 -7.55 14.38
C CYS A 54 8.81 -6.54 15.51
N LEU A 55 9.50 -6.68 16.66
CA LEU A 55 9.38 -5.74 17.78
C LEU A 55 9.94 -4.35 17.46
N LYS A 56 10.77 -4.23 16.41
CA LYS A 56 11.30 -2.95 15.92
C LYS A 56 10.36 -2.23 14.95
N ILE A 57 9.21 -2.81 14.63
CA ILE A 57 8.18 -2.16 13.83
C ILE A 57 7.52 -1.10 14.70
N SER A 58 7.65 0.16 14.31
CA SER A 58 7.17 1.33 15.05
C SER A 58 5.98 2.02 14.39
N GLY A 59 5.47 1.51 13.28
CA GLY A 59 4.30 2.06 12.58
C GLY A 59 3.93 1.22 11.37
N ALA A 60 2.72 1.41 10.89
CA ALA A 60 2.26 0.79 9.65
C ALA A 60 1.44 1.76 8.82
N ILE A 61 1.52 1.62 7.49
CA ILE A 61 0.66 2.34 6.55
C ILE A 61 0.05 1.36 5.56
N ILE A 62 -1.24 1.51 5.29
CA ILE A 62 -2.03 0.60 4.47
C ILE A 62 -2.71 1.38 3.36
N GLY A 63 -2.39 1.05 2.11
CA GLY A 63 -3.18 1.38 0.93
C GLY A 63 -4.01 0.16 0.54
N SER A 64 -5.31 0.31 0.34
CA SER A 64 -6.19 -0.82 0.08
C SER A 64 -7.37 -0.45 -0.81
N VAL A 65 -7.71 -1.39 -1.69
CA VAL A 65 -8.97 -1.40 -2.46
C VAL A 65 -9.92 -2.53 -1.99
N VAL A 66 -9.59 -3.23 -0.89
CA VAL A 66 -10.36 -4.35 -0.35
C VAL A 66 -10.67 -4.11 1.13
N PRO A 67 -11.80 -3.45 1.48
CA PRO A 67 -12.12 -3.05 2.85
C PRO A 67 -12.08 -4.18 3.89
N THR A 68 -12.57 -5.37 3.52
CA THR A 68 -12.57 -6.55 4.41
C THR A 68 -11.14 -6.94 4.82
N LEU A 69 -10.21 -6.98 3.85
CA LEU A 69 -8.82 -7.31 4.13
C LEU A 69 -8.12 -6.20 4.94
N THR A 70 -8.49 -4.95 4.71
CA THR A 70 -7.96 -3.81 5.49
C THR A 70 -8.20 -4.03 6.98
N GLY A 71 -9.42 -4.37 7.39
CA GLY A 71 -9.75 -4.66 8.78
C GLY A 71 -8.94 -5.81 9.37
N LEU A 72 -8.86 -6.93 8.64
CA LEU A 72 -8.10 -8.11 9.04
C LEU A 72 -6.60 -7.82 9.21
N ILE A 73 -6.01 -7.06 8.30
CA ILE A 73 -4.59 -6.66 8.39
C ILE A 73 -4.36 -5.69 9.55
N CYS A 74 -5.23 -4.70 9.77
CA CYS A 74 -5.13 -3.83 10.94
C CYS A 74 -5.16 -4.62 12.25
N GLU A 75 -6.06 -5.61 12.35
CA GLU A 75 -6.16 -6.49 13.51
C GLU A 75 -4.92 -7.38 13.64
N SER A 76 -4.44 -7.97 12.55
CA SER A 76 -3.24 -8.81 12.56
C SER A 76 -2.01 -8.06 13.07
N ILE A 77 -1.80 -6.82 12.62
CA ILE A 77 -0.69 -5.98 13.07
C ILE A 77 -0.72 -5.81 14.60
N LYS A 78 -1.91 -5.52 15.17
CA LYS A 78 -2.07 -5.36 16.62
C LYS A 78 -1.74 -6.62 17.41
N LYS A 79 -1.88 -7.80 16.81
CA LYS A 79 -1.63 -9.09 17.49
C LYS A 79 -0.13 -9.41 17.62
N PHE A 80 0.69 -9.07 16.66
CA PHE A 80 2.12 -9.37 16.71
C PHE A 80 3.00 -8.19 17.13
N THR A 81 2.48 -7.00 17.05
CA THR A 81 3.14 -5.82 17.61
C THR A 81 2.77 -5.76 19.09
N SER A 82 3.71 -6.00 19.97
CA SER A 82 3.53 -6.07 21.41
C SER A 82 2.92 -4.78 22.01
N GLU A 83 2.63 -4.79 23.31
CA GLU A 83 2.23 -3.63 24.12
C GLU A 83 3.20 -2.42 23.97
N THR A 84 4.39 -2.65 23.45
CA THR A 84 5.39 -1.64 23.13
C THR A 84 5.19 -0.96 21.76
N PHE A 85 4.21 -1.40 20.95
CA PHE A 85 3.89 -0.75 19.69
C PHE A 85 3.24 0.62 19.96
N THR A 86 4.07 1.63 20.00
CA THR A 86 3.66 3.05 20.19
C THR A 86 3.26 3.72 18.87
N GLY A 87 3.40 3.00 17.76
CA GLY A 87 3.15 3.50 16.42
C GLY A 87 1.68 3.59 16.05
N LYS A 88 1.43 4.34 14.98
CA LYS A 88 0.10 4.42 14.38
C LYS A 88 0.00 3.43 13.24
N ILE A 89 -1.19 2.82 13.09
CA ILE A 89 -1.60 2.16 11.85
C ILE A 89 -2.42 3.20 11.08
N LEU A 90 -1.92 3.65 9.95
CA LEU A 90 -2.59 4.63 9.10
C LEU A 90 -3.19 3.90 7.88
N VAL A 91 -4.48 4.13 7.64
CA VAL A 91 -5.18 3.60 6.46
C VAL A 91 -5.48 4.76 5.53
N ILE A 92 -4.92 4.71 4.32
CA ILE A 92 -5.10 5.76 3.32
C ILE A 92 -6.57 5.81 2.90
N GLY A 93 -7.15 7.01 2.95
CA GLY A 93 -8.56 7.26 2.65
C GLY A 93 -9.53 7.05 3.82
N GLN A 94 -9.08 6.51 4.96
CA GLN A 94 -9.89 6.36 6.19
C GLN A 94 -9.38 7.30 7.31
N ASP A 95 -8.07 7.34 7.51
CA ASP A 95 -7.45 8.29 8.43
C ASP A 95 -7.14 9.57 7.66
N ASN A 96 -7.16 10.72 8.31
CA ASN A 96 -6.86 12.03 7.70
C ASN A 96 -5.39 12.10 7.24
N VAL A 97 -5.03 11.22 6.31
CA VAL A 97 -3.73 11.18 5.65
C VAL A 97 -3.77 12.15 4.48
N ASP A 98 -3.17 13.32 4.66
CA ASP A 98 -3.01 14.26 3.57
C ASP A 98 -1.97 13.72 2.57
N LEU A 99 -2.43 13.34 1.40
CA LEU A 99 -1.58 12.84 0.33
C LEU A 99 -0.87 13.94 -0.44
N ASN A 100 -1.19 15.23 -0.16
CA ASN A 100 -0.56 16.40 -0.77
C ASN A 100 -0.43 16.31 -2.30
N ILE A 101 -1.49 15.86 -2.97
CA ILE A 101 -1.58 15.80 -4.43
C ILE A 101 -2.82 16.55 -4.91
N ASP A 102 -2.66 17.40 -5.91
CA ASP A 102 -3.79 18.07 -6.54
C ASP A 102 -4.38 17.18 -7.65
N LEU A 103 -5.63 16.76 -7.46
CA LEU A 103 -6.35 15.94 -8.43
C LEU A 103 -7.10 16.84 -9.41
N LYS A 104 -6.61 16.95 -10.65
CA LYS A 104 -7.17 17.73 -11.77
C LYS A 104 -8.18 16.93 -12.59
N VAL A 105 -9.01 16.14 -11.92
CA VAL A 105 -10.06 15.33 -12.54
C VAL A 105 -11.44 15.79 -12.08
N LYS A 106 -12.46 15.50 -12.88
CA LYS A 106 -13.85 15.91 -12.60
C LYS A 106 -14.38 15.26 -11.32
N ASN A 107 -14.15 13.96 -11.15
CA ASN A 107 -14.65 13.16 -10.04
C ASN A 107 -13.46 12.65 -9.21
N LYS A 108 -13.01 13.43 -8.25
CA LYS A 108 -11.83 13.13 -7.43
C LYS A 108 -11.99 11.83 -6.61
N ASN A 109 -13.22 11.53 -6.16
CA ASN A 109 -13.52 10.36 -5.33
C ASN A 109 -13.51 9.03 -6.12
N GLU A 110 -13.48 9.08 -7.44
CA GLU A 110 -13.41 7.89 -8.30
C GLU A 110 -11.98 7.42 -8.57
N VAL A 111 -10.97 8.23 -8.18
CA VAL A 111 -9.58 7.84 -8.36
C VAL A 111 -9.17 6.90 -7.23
N GLY A 112 -8.79 5.67 -7.58
CA GLY A 112 -8.29 4.69 -6.63
C GLY A 112 -7.05 5.19 -5.88
N HIS A 113 -6.98 4.90 -4.59
CA HIS A 113 -5.85 5.33 -3.75
C HIS A 113 -4.51 4.73 -4.20
N ASP A 114 -4.50 3.53 -4.74
CA ASP A 114 -3.35 2.87 -5.37
C ASP A 114 -2.75 3.73 -6.48
N ARG A 115 -3.60 4.27 -7.37
CA ARG A 115 -3.19 5.16 -8.46
C ARG A 115 -2.64 6.48 -7.95
N ILE A 116 -3.25 7.05 -6.91
CA ILE A 116 -2.78 8.27 -6.26
C ILE A 116 -1.40 8.04 -5.62
N ILE A 117 -1.22 6.94 -4.89
CA ILE A 117 0.05 6.59 -4.24
C ILE A 117 1.16 6.39 -5.28
N ASN A 118 0.87 5.67 -6.37
CA ASN A 118 1.80 5.47 -7.47
C ASN A 118 2.21 6.80 -8.11
N SER A 119 1.26 7.73 -8.27
CA SER A 119 1.50 9.06 -8.81
C SER A 119 2.44 9.89 -7.93
N ILE A 120 2.19 9.90 -6.63
CA ILE A 120 3.05 10.58 -5.64
C ILE A 120 4.45 9.98 -5.64
N ALA A 121 4.57 8.65 -5.60
CA ALA A 121 5.84 7.95 -5.57
C ALA A 121 6.64 8.18 -6.87
N GLY A 122 5.95 8.12 -8.02
CA GLY A 122 6.54 8.41 -9.32
C GLY A 122 7.08 9.84 -9.40
N PHE A 123 6.27 10.82 -9.02
CA PHE A 123 6.69 12.22 -9.01
C PHE A 123 7.86 12.49 -8.09
N LYS A 124 7.85 11.95 -6.87
CA LYS A 124 8.97 12.10 -5.93
C LYS A 124 10.27 11.50 -6.45
N LYS A 125 10.20 10.45 -7.25
CA LYS A 125 11.38 9.73 -7.74
C LYS A 125 11.91 10.28 -9.06
N PHE A 126 11.05 10.71 -9.97
CA PHE A 126 11.40 11.03 -11.35
C PHE A 126 11.09 12.48 -11.77
N GLY A 127 10.39 13.25 -10.94
CA GLY A 127 9.89 14.58 -11.30
C GLY A 127 8.58 14.52 -12.07
N GLY A 128 8.21 15.61 -12.74
CA GLY A 128 6.94 15.76 -13.43
C GLY A 128 6.94 15.35 -14.90
N ASN A 129 5.77 15.46 -15.52
CA ASN A 129 5.44 14.99 -16.86
C ASN A 129 5.67 13.48 -17.02
N LEU A 130 4.97 12.69 -16.18
CA LEU A 130 5.07 11.24 -16.16
C LEU A 130 3.80 10.60 -16.72
N ILE A 131 3.97 9.46 -17.35
CA ILE A 131 2.95 8.44 -17.52
C ILE A 131 3.40 7.24 -16.68
N ILE A 132 2.59 6.87 -15.70
CA ILE A 132 2.83 5.72 -14.86
C ILE A 132 1.97 4.58 -15.37
N ILE A 133 2.59 3.44 -15.63
CA ILE A 133 1.90 2.24 -16.11
C ILE A 133 2.04 1.19 -15.01
N ASP A 134 0.90 0.69 -14.52
CA ASP A 134 0.87 -0.41 -13.55
C ASP A 134 0.22 -1.63 -14.19
N PHE A 135 0.98 -2.72 -14.27
CA PHE A 135 0.55 -4.00 -14.79
C PHE A 135 0.08 -4.90 -13.64
N GLY A 136 -1.20 -4.76 -13.28
CA GLY A 136 -1.85 -5.54 -12.24
C GLY A 136 -2.96 -6.45 -12.77
N THR A 137 -3.98 -6.67 -11.96
CA THR A 137 -5.25 -7.33 -12.35
C THR A 137 -5.92 -6.57 -13.50
N ALA A 138 -5.85 -5.24 -13.48
CA ALA A 138 -6.06 -4.36 -14.62
C ALA A 138 -4.74 -3.68 -14.97
N THR A 139 -4.62 -3.15 -16.19
CA THR A 139 -3.52 -2.26 -16.57
C THR A 139 -3.99 -0.82 -16.42
N THR A 140 -3.33 -0.03 -15.57
CA THR A 140 -3.65 1.38 -15.41
C THR A 140 -2.58 2.25 -16.07
N PHE A 141 -3.03 3.40 -16.59
CA PHE A 141 -2.16 4.45 -17.12
C PHE A 141 -2.54 5.74 -16.39
N ASP A 142 -1.58 6.33 -15.68
CA ASP A 142 -1.79 7.52 -14.87
C ASP A 142 -0.88 8.65 -15.33
N VAL A 143 -1.44 9.84 -15.52
CA VAL A 143 -0.72 11.01 -16.00
C VAL A 143 -0.49 11.98 -14.86
N VAL A 144 0.79 12.29 -14.61
CA VAL A 144 1.22 13.26 -13.60
C VAL A 144 1.86 14.44 -14.29
N GLY A 145 1.38 15.63 -13.98
CA GLY A 145 1.86 16.86 -14.56
C GLY A 145 3.19 17.36 -13.98
N LYS A 146 3.64 18.50 -14.50
CA LYS A 146 4.96 19.06 -14.17
C LYS A 146 5.12 19.43 -12.71
N SER A 147 4.06 19.83 -12.04
CA SER A 147 4.08 20.22 -10.61
C SER A 147 3.67 19.09 -9.67
N GLY A 148 3.50 17.86 -10.18
CA GLY A 148 3.10 16.69 -9.40
C GLY A 148 1.58 16.50 -9.31
N GLU A 149 0.78 17.31 -10.02
CA GLU A 149 -0.66 17.17 -10.08
C GLU A 149 -1.08 15.91 -10.86
N TYR A 150 -2.11 15.22 -10.39
CA TYR A 150 -2.72 14.10 -11.10
C TYR A 150 -3.68 14.60 -12.16
N LEU A 151 -3.38 14.37 -13.42
CA LEU A 151 -4.17 14.88 -14.56
C LEU A 151 -5.26 13.91 -15.01
N GLY A 152 -5.23 12.67 -14.54
CA GLY A 152 -6.18 11.64 -14.93
C GLY A 152 -5.48 10.37 -15.40
N GLY A 153 -6.27 9.41 -15.84
CA GLY A 153 -5.72 8.19 -16.40
C GLY A 153 -6.82 7.28 -16.92
N VAL A 154 -6.41 6.16 -17.49
CA VAL A 154 -7.30 5.13 -18.04
C VAL A 154 -7.01 3.79 -17.41
N ILE A 155 -8.00 2.91 -17.46
CA ILE A 155 -7.90 1.52 -17.01
C ILE A 155 -8.21 0.63 -18.22
N ALA A 156 -7.32 -0.32 -18.49
CA ALA A 156 -7.47 -1.33 -19.52
C ALA A 156 -7.46 -2.74 -18.90
N PRO A 157 -7.92 -3.76 -19.61
CA PRO A 157 -7.78 -5.14 -19.15
C PRO A 157 -6.33 -5.49 -18.83
N GLY A 158 -6.12 -6.31 -17.80
CA GLY A 158 -4.80 -6.80 -17.43
C GLY A 158 -4.25 -7.79 -18.45
N ILE A 159 -2.95 -8.07 -18.35
CA ILE A 159 -2.25 -8.96 -19.33
C ILE A 159 -2.77 -10.39 -19.30
N ASN A 160 -3.35 -10.81 -18.17
CA ASN A 160 -3.84 -12.18 -17.94
C ASN A 160 -5.37 -12.29 -18.08
N LEU A 161 -6.01 -11.33 -18.72
CA LEU A 161 -7.45 -11.33 -19.01
C LEU A 161 -7.71 -11.60 -20.47
#